data_caa03c9d3c8ad0c5886375f82857b19a
#
_entry.id   caa03c9d3c8ad0c5886375f82857b19a
#
_cell.length_a   1.000
_cell.length_b   1.000
_cell.length_c   1.000
_cell.angle_alpha   90.00
_cell.angle_beta   90.00
_cell.angle_gamma   90.00
#
_symmetry.space_group_name_H-M   'P 1'
#
loop_
_entity.id
_entity.type
_entity.pdbx_description
1 polymer ?
#
loop_
_entity_poly.entity_id
_entity_poly.type
_entity_poly.pdbx_seq_one_letter_code
_entity_poly.pdbx_strand_id
1 'polypeptide(L)'
;HSITIRNKRLIKLVNQCEEIPGWELFNYFEKGEKHRIDSSMVNDYIHQLSGYNFSAKDFRTWAASKIFFESLSELPAPKTTKEKDKNLLYGIDQAAQALGNTRNVCRAYYIHPTLIESYEDTILSQYFEKYKTTEESTDFTSSEKVLLELYAKYEIRLDSAKPF
;
A
#
# COMPACT_ATOMS: atom_id res chain seq x y z
N HIS A 1 -1.76 4.72 -16.68
CA HIS A 1 -1.93 3.51 -15.86
C HIS A 1 -3.09 2.67 -16.41
N SER A 2 -2.94 1.36 -16.45
CA SER A 2 -4.00 0.42 -16.81
C SER A 2 -4.35 -0.42 -15.59
N ILE A 3 -5.63 -0.46 -15.21
CA ILE A 3 -6.10 -1.21 -14.05
C ILE A 3 -7.17 -2.19 -14.51
N THR A 4 -7.03 -3.46 -14.14
CA THR A 4 -8.01 -4.50 -14.44
C THR A 4 -8.88 -4.75 -13.23
N ILE A 5 -10.20 -4.51 -13.35
CA ILE A 5 -11.18 -4.77 -12.30
C ILE A 5 -11.88 -6.11 -12.59
N ARG A 6 -11.84 -7.05 -11.62
CA ARG A 6 -12.47 -8.37 -11.74
C ARG A 6 -13.72 -8.53 -10.88
N ASN A 7 -13.91 -7.65 -9.88
CA ASN A 7 -15.07 -7.70 -9.01
C ASN A 7 -16.32 -7.23 -9.76
N LYS A 8 -17.31 -8.13 -9.92
CA LYS A 8 -18.55 -7.87 -10.69
C LYS A 8 -19.33 -6.66 -10.17
N ARG A 9 -19.36 -6.43 -8.84
CA ARG A 9 -20.06 -5.27 -8.24
C ARG A 9 -19.34 -3.96 -8.60
N LEU A 10 -18.01 -3.95 -8.53
CA LEU A 10 -17.23 -2.76 -8.92
C LEU A 10 -17.34 -2.49 -10.42
N ILE A 11 -17.31 -3.51 -11.26
CA ILE A 11 -17.52 -3.37 -12.73
C ILE A 11 -18.86 -2.69 -12.99
N LYS A 12 -19.95 -3.17 -12.34
CA LYS A 12 -21.28 -2.55 -12.51
C LYS A 12 -21.28 -1.08 -12.10
N LEU A 13 -20.63 -0.73 -10.99
CA LEU A 13 -20.56 0.67 -10.52
C LEU A 13 -19.75 1.55 -11.47
N VAL A 14 -18.61 1.06 -11.97
CA VAL A 14 -17.79 1.80 -12.94
C VAL A 14 -18.56 2.04 -14.25
N ASN A 15 -19.25 1.02 -14.77
CA ASN A 15 -20.08 1.19 -15.97
C ASN A 15 -21.19 2.22 -15.74
N GLN A 16 -21.80 2.28 -14.56
CA GLN A 16 -22.79 3.32 -14.24
C GLN A 16 -22.16 4.73 -14.19
N CYS A 17 -20.90 4.85 -13.76
CA CYS A 17 -20.19 6.12 -13.82
C CYS A 17 -19.92 6.56 -15.26
N GLU A 18 -19.63 5.64 -16.18
CA GLU A 18 -19.42 5.91 -17.61
C GLU A 18 -20.66 6.43 -18.32
N GLU A 19 -21.88 6.10 -17.82
CA GLU A 19 -23.13 6.61 -18.36
C GLU A 19 -23.34 8.12 -18.14
N ILE A 20 -22.60 8.72 -17.19
CA ILE A 20 -22.65 10.16 -16.93
C ILE A 20 -21.79 10.90 -17.96
N PRO A 21 -22.35 11.75 -18.83
CA PRO A 21 -21.58 12.44 -19.86
C PRO A 21 -20.47 13.30 -19.28
N GLY A 22 -19.23 13.21 -19.82
CA GLY A 22 -18.09 14.01 -19.41
C GLY A 22 -16.75 13.36 -19.70
N TRP A 23 -15.66 14.07 -19.45
CA TRP A 23 -14.30 13.60 -19.64
C TRP A 23 -13.80 12.80 -18.43
N GLU A 24 -14.30 13.13 -17.24
CA GLU A 24 -13.95 12.45 -16.01
C GLU A 24 -14.87 11.23 -15.82
N LEU A 25 -14.30 10.12 -15.39
CA LEU A 25 -15.04 8.90 -15.11
C LEU A 25 -15.96 9.04 -13.88
N PHE A 26 -15.49 9.75 -12.86
CA PHE A 26 -16.21 9.87 -11.59
C PHE A 26 -16.85 11.24 -11.46
N ASN A 27 -18.14 11.28 -11.76
CA ASN A 27 -18.99 12.46 -11.68
C ASN A 27 -20.27 12.13 -10.89
N TYR A 28 -20.95 13.18 -10.42
CA TYR A 28 -22.27 13.08 -9.80
C TYR A 28 -23.12 14.32 -10.16
N PHE A 29 -24.42 14.18 -9.98
CA PHE A 29 -25.34 15.30 -10.12
C PHE A 29 -25.83 15.75 -8.74
N GLU A 30 -25.77 17.05 -8.49
CA GLU A 30 -26.39 17.69 -7.33
C GLU A 30 -27.25 18.86 -7.81
N LYS A 31 -28.55 18.86 -7.43
CA LYS A 31 -29.53 19.89 -7.84
C LYS A 31 -29.58 20.14 -9.35
N GLY A 32 -29.32 19.12 -10.16
CA GLY A 32 -29.31 19.18 -11.62
C GLY A 32 -28.02 19.68 -12.25
N GLU A 33 -27.02 20.05 -11.45
CA GLU A 33 -25.69 20.40 -11.90
C GLU A 33 -24.72 19.23 -11.78
N LYS A 34 -23.83 19.09 -12.78
CA LYS A 34 -22.81 18.04 -12.79
C LYS A 34 -21.56 18.51 -12.06
N HIS A 35 -21.10 17.67 -11.13
CA HIS A 35 -19.88 17.87 -10.38
C HIS A 35 -18.92 16.71 -10.58
N ARG A 36 -17.63 16.95 -10.56
CA ARG A 36 -16.59 15.90 -10.55
C ARG A 36 -16.25 15.51 -9.11
N ILE A 37 -15.87 14.25 -8.93
CA ILE A 37 -15.28 13.81 -7.69
C ILE A 37 -13.77 14.08 -7.75
N ASP A 38 -13.26 14.80 -6.79
CA ASP A 38 -11.82 15.07 -6.63
C ASP A 38 -11.20 14.32 -5.45
N SER A 39 -9.88 14.45 -5.30
CA SER A 39 -9.13 13.74 -4.26
C SER A 39 -9.45 14.23 -2.84
N SER A 40 -9.85 15.48 -2.66
CA SER A 40 -10.25 15.99 -1.34
C SER A 40 -11.55 15.34 -0.89
N MET A 41 -12.55 15.26 -1.77
CA MET A 41 -13.82 14.59 -1.49
C MET A 41 -13.64 13.11 -1.12
N VAL A 42 -12.71 12.40 -1.80
CA VAL A 42 -12.38 11.01 -1.46
C VAL A 42 -11.77 10.92 -0.07
N ASN A 43 -10.85 11.81 0.27
CA ASN A 43 -10.21 11.83 1.58
C ASN A 43 -11.21 12.21 2.69
N ASP A 44 -12.08 13.19 2.46
CA ASP A 44 -13.14 13.58 3.41
C ASP A 44 -14.08 12.40 3.69
N TYR A 45 -14.44 11.63 2.65
CA TYR A 45 -15.24 10.41 2.80
C TYR A 45 -14.52 9.35 3.64
N ILE A 46 -13.22 9.13 3.40
CA ILE A 46 -12.41 8.20 4.19
C ILE A 46 -12.34 8.65 5.66
N HIS A 47 -12.16 9.96 5.92
CA HIS A 47 -12.17 10.54 7.27
C HIS A 47 -13.51 10.29 7.98
N GLN A 48 -14.63 10.55 7.29
CA GLN A 48 -15.96 10.36 7.85
C GLN A 48 -16.24 8.90 8.21
N LEU A 49 -15.80 7.96 7.36
CA LEU A 49 -16.00 6.53 7.61
C LEU A 49 -15.11 5.97 8.72
N SER A 50 -13.85 6.37 8.73
CA SER A 50 -12.86 5.80 9.65
C SER A 50 -12.87 6.46 11.04
N GLY A 51 -13.29 7.72 11.12
CA GLY A 51 -13.12 8.55 12.31
C GLY A 51 -11.67 8.96 12.58
N TYR A 52 -10.75 8.67 11.64
CA TYR A 52 -9.32 8.95 11.73
C TYR A 52 -8.85 9.74 10.51
N ASN A 53 -7.65 10.33 10.61
CA ASN A 53 -7.05 11.14 9.56
C ASN A 53 -6.38 10.28 8.47
N PHE A 54 -7.09 9.27 7.96
CA PHE A 54 -6.65 8.46 6.83
C PHE A 54 -6.98 9.12 5.49
N SER A 55 -6.17 8.82 4.50
CA SER A 55 -6.31 9.29 3.12
C SER A 55 -6.19 8.14 2.12
N ALA A 56 -6.52 8.38 0.86
CA ALA A 56 -6.31 7.40 -0.20
C ALA A 56 -4.82 7.01 -0.36
N LYS A 57 -3.89 7.87 0.04
CA LYS A 57 -2.45 7.58 0.05
C LYS A 57 -2.10 6.45 1.02
N ASP A 58 -2.78 6.37 2.18
CA ASP A 58 -2.48 5.35 3.19
C ASP A 58 -2.80 3.94 2.70
N PHE A 59 -3.85 3.77 1.89
CA PHE A 59 -4.14 2.49 1.22
C PHE A 59 -3.01 2.09 0.26
N ARG A 60 -2.42 3.05 -0.46
CA ARG A 60 -1.29 2.77 -1.35
C ARG A 60 -0.04 2.43 -0.56
N THR A 61 0.21 3.11 0.55
CA THR A 61 1.33 2.83 1.47
C THR A 61 1.20 1.43 2.07
N TRP A 62 0.00 1.06 2.50
CA TRP A 62 -0.28 -0.29 2.99
C TRP A 62 -0.04 -1.36 1.93
N ALA A 63 -0.61 -1.18 0.73
CA ALA A 63 -0.44 -2.12 -0.37
C ALA A 63 1.03 -2.27 -0.79
N ALA A 64 1.78 -1.17 -0.94
CA ALA A 64 3.19 -1.21 -1.28
C ALA A 64 4.03 -1.93 -0.23
N SER A 65 3.77 -1.64 1.05
CA SER A 65 4.46 -2.26 2.18
C SER A 65 4.20 -3.76 2.25
N LYS A 66 2.95 -4.18 2.01
CA LYS A 66 2.56 -5.58 1.93
C LYS A 66 3.28 -6.31 0.79
N ILE A 67 3.23 -5.78 -0.43
CA ILE A 67 3.88 -6.38 -1.60
C ILE A 67 5.40 -6.46 -1.40
N PHE A 68 6.01 -5.42 -0.85
CA PHE A 68 7.42 -5.42 -0.51
C PHE A 68 7.78 -6.55 0.46
N PHE A 69 7.04 -6.68 1.55
CA PHE A 69 7.24 -7.74 2.55
C PHE A 69 7.08 -9.14 1.96
N GLU A 70 5.99 -9.39 1.24
CA GLU A 70 5.69 -10.67 0.60
C GLU A 70 6.78 -11.06 -0.40
N SER A 71 7.18 -10.13 -1.27
CA SER A 71 8.23 -10.36 -2.27
C SER A 71 9.59 -10.71 -1.65
N LEU A 72 9.95 -10.08 -0.53
CA LEU A 72 11.18 -10.41 0.19
C LEU A 72 11.10 -11.76 0.90
N SER A 73 9.94 -12.13 1.41
CA SER A 73 9.74 -13.40 2.13
C SER A 73 9.91 -14.64 1.25
N GLU A 74 9.74 -14.49 -0.07
CA GLU A 74 9.92 -15.55 -1.07
C GLU A 74 11.39 -15.76 -1.46
N LEU A 75 12.26 -14.81 -1.13
CA LEU A 75 13.67 -14.87 -1.49
C LEU A 75 14.49 -15.65 -0.44
N PRO A 76 15.56 -16.31 -0.86
CA PRO A 76 16.49 -16.91 0.08
C PRO A 76 17.18 -15.84 0.94
N ALA A 77 17.52 -16.23 2.17
CA ALA A 77 18.26 -15.36 3.08
C ALA A 77 19.60 -14.92 2.42
N PRO A 78 19.89 -13.61 2.38
CA PRO A 78 21.11 -13.10 1.75
C PRO A 78 22.34 -13.52 2.56
N LYS A 79 23.38 -13.98 1.86
CA LYS A 79 24.67 -14.39 2.47
C LYS A 79 25.69 -13.25 2.44
N THR A 80 25.47 -12.24 1.63
CA THR A 80 26.37 -11.10 1.44
C THR A 80 25.59 -9.79 1.44
N THR A 81 26.25 -8.68 1.75
CA THR A 81 25.67 -7.33 1.64
C THR A 81 25.15 -7.05 0.22
N LYS A 82 25.90 -7.49 -0.80
CA LYS A 82 25.50 -7.33 -2.20
C LYS A 82 24.20 -8.07 -2.54
N GLU A 83 24.02 -9.27 -2.00
CA GLU A 83 22.74 -10.02 -2.15
C GLU A 83 21.61 -9.32 -1.42
N LYS A 84 21.88 -8.82 -0.21
CA LYS A 84 20.91 -8.06 0.58
C LYS A 84 20.43 -6.81 -0.17
N ASP A 85 21.34 -6.03 -0.73
CA ASP A 85 21.02 -4.85 -1.54
C ASP A 85 20.20 -5.23 -2.78
N LYS A 86 20.57 -6.33 -3.45
CA LYS A 86 19.83 -6.83 -4.62
C LYS A 86 18.41 -7.25 -4.25
N ASN A 87 18.23 -7.96 -3.15
CA ASN A 87 16.92 -8.37 -2.67
C ASN A 87 16.07 -7.16 -2.28
N LEU A 88 16.68 -6.17 -1.60
CA LEU A 88 16.00 -4.92 -1.24
C LEU A 88 15.46 -4.20 -2.49
N LEU A 89 16.30 -4.05 -3.51
CA LEU A 89 15.90 -3.44 -4.79
C LEU A 89 14.79 -4.23 -5.47
N TYR A 90 14.86 -5.56 -5.45
CA TYR A 90 13.81 -6.42 -5.99
C TYR A 90 12.46 -6.18 -5.31
N GLY A 91 12.41 -6.18 -3.97
CA GLY A 91 11.16 -5.92 -3.24
C GLY A 91 10.57 -4.54 -3.55
N ILE A 92 11.43 -3.50 -3.66
CA ILE A 92 10.99 -2.16 -4.03
C ILE A 92 10.42 -2.15 -5.46
N ASP A 93 11.05 -2.87 -6.40
CA ASP A 93 10.59 -2.95 -7.79
C ASP A 93 9.24 -3.65 -7.91
N GLN A 94 9.01 -4.73 -7.16
CA GLN A 94 7.71 -5.41 -7.14
C GLN A 94 6.60 -4.46 -6.66
N ALA A 95 6.83 -3.75 -5.57
CA ALA A 95 5.89 -2.75 -5.07
C ALA A 95 5.69 -1.59 -6.06
N ALA A 96 6.76 -1.09 -6.68
CA ALA A 96 6.70 -0.02 -7.65
C ALA A 96 5.91 -0.41 -8.90
N GLN A 97 6.15 -1.61 -9.43
CA GLN A 97 5.43 -2.16 -10.58
C GLN A 97 3.94 -2.31 -10.29
N ALA A 98 3.59 -2.88 -9.14
CA ALA A 98 2.19 -3.09 -8.76
C ALA A 98 1.42 -1.77 -8.59
N LEU A 99 2.08 -0.71 -8.09
CA LEU A 99 1.47 0.60 -7.91
C LEU A 99 1.54 1.48 -9.17
N GLY A 100 2.23 1.05 -10.22
CA GLY A 100 2.48 1.84 -11.43
C GLY A 100 3.37 3.06 -11.17
N ASN A 101 4.33 2.96 -10.27
CA ASN A 101 5.26 4.04 -9.91
C ASN A 101 6.70 3.71 -10.32
N THR A 102 7.59 4.70 -10.26
CA THR A 102 9.03 4.46 -10.33
C THR A 102 9.56 3.91 -9.00
N ARG A 103 10.69 3.20 -9.05
CA ARG A 103 11.39 2.69 -7.85
C ARG A 103 11.62 3.80 -6.82
N ASN A 104 12.13 4.95 -7.26
CA ASN A 104 12.47 6.06 -6.36
C ASN A 104 11.23 6.62 -5.66
N VAL A 105 10.13 6.80 -6.39
CA VAL A 105 8.85 7.27 -5.84
C VAL A 105 8.30 6.24 -4.86
N CYS A 106 8.31 4.95 -5.21
CA CYS A 106 7.80 3.90 -4.35
C CYS A 106 8.57 3.81 -3.03
N ARG A 107 9.92 3.81 -3.12
CA ARG A 107 10.80 3.79 -1.94
C ARG A 107 10.58 5.00 -1.02
N ALA A 108 10.47 6.20 -1.59
CA ALA A 108 10.41 7.44 -0.82
C ALA A 108 9.04 7.69 -0.17
N TYR A 109 7.95 7.24 -0.81
CA TYR A 109 6.61 7.72 -0.44
C TYR A 109 5.59 6.62 -0.13
N TYR A 110 5.86 5.36 -0.48
CA TYR A 110 4.87 4.28 -0.35
C TYR A 110 5.31 3.08 0.48
N ILE A 111 6.59 2.72 0.52
CA ILE A 111 7.05 1.66 1.42
C ILE A 111 7.31 2.28 2.78
N HIS A 112 6.72 1.69 3.83
CA HIS A 112 6.92 2.18 5.20
C HIS A 112 8.40 2.05 5.59
N PRO A 113 9.06 3.12 6.09
CA PRO A 113 10.50 3.15 6.37
C PRO A 113 10.95 2.00 7.29
N THR A 114 10.16 1.69 8.31
CA THR A 114 10.44 0.59 9.25
C THR A 114 10.69 -0.75 8.55
N LEU A 115 10.05 -1.03 7.41
CA LEU A 115 10.29 -2.27 6.68
C LEU A 115 11.68 -2.32 6.06
N ILE A 116 12.12 -1.22 5.48
CA ILE A 116 13.45 -1.11 4.87
C ILE A 116 14.51 -1.24 5.97
N GLU A 117 14.39 -0.49 7.06
CA GLU A 117 15.28 -0.53 8.21
C GLU A 117 15.32 -1.94 8.85
N SER A 118 14.14 -2.54 9.10
CA SER A 118 14.06 -3.89 9.66
C SER A 118 14.67 -4.96 8.77
N TYR A 119 14.65 -4.77 7.44
CA TYR A 119 15.34 -5.66 6.51
C TYR A 119 16.84 -5.46 6.55
N GLU A 120 17.29 -4.20 6.56
CA GLU A 120 18.70 -3.84 6.68
C GLU A 120 19.31 -4.34 8.00
N ASP A 121 18.56 -4.32 9.09
CA ASP A 121 18.96 -4.81 10.41
C ASP A 121 18.74 -6.32 10.61
N THR A 122 18.33 -7.05 9.56
CA THR A 122 18.03 -8.49 9.59
C THR A 122 16.86 -8.90 10.52
N ILE A 123 16.17 -7.95 11.10
CA ILE A 123 15.03 -8.18 12.00
C ILE A 123 13.85 -8.82 11.26
N LEU A 124 13.68 -8.47 9.97
CA LEU A 124 12.55 -8.91 9.17
C LEU A 124 12.54 -10.44 8.95
N SER A 125 13.68 -11.11 9.06
CA SER A 125 13.81 -12.56 8.88
C SER A 125 12.92 -13.38 9.83
N GLN A 126 12.80 -12.97 11.09
CA GLN A 126 11.92 -13.63 12.07
C GLN A 126 10.43 -13.51 11.70
N TYR A 127 10.06 -12.40 11.06
CA TYR A 127 8.69 -12.16 10.60
C TYR A 127 8.37 -12.93 9.31
N PHE A 128 9.37 -13.23 8.46
CA PHE A 128 9.20 -14.11 7.32
C PHE A 128 8.89 -15.56 7.77
N GLU A 129 9.59 -16.06 8.79
CA GLU A 129 9.27 -17.39 9.36
C GLU A 129 7.88 -17.41 9.99
N LYS A 130 7.51 -16.36 10.70
CA LYS A 130 6.18 -16.23 11.28
C LYS A 130 5.10 -16.17 10.19
N TYR A 131 5.33 -15.44 9.10
CA TYR A 131 4.41 -15.34 7.98
C TYR A 131 4.06 -16.70 7.39
N LYS A 132 5.03 -17.61 7.25
CA LYS A 132 4.84 -18.97 6.72
C LYS A 132 3.91 -19.82 7.56
N THR A 133 3.78 -19.55 8.84
CA THR A 133 2.97 -20.31 9.81
C THR A 133 1.70 -19.60 10.26
N THR A 134 1.50 -18.34 9.85
CA THR A 134 0.31 -17.55 10.22
C THR A 134 -0.85 -17.89 9.31
N GLU A 135 -1.98 -18.27 9.86
CA GLU A 135 -3.21 -18.52 9.11
C GLU A 135 -3.95 -17.21 8.79
N GLU A 136 -4.57 -17.18 7.64
CA GLU A 136 -5.48 -16.08 7.26
C GLU A 136 -6.74 -16.07 8.13
N SER A 137 -7.38 -14.91 8.22
CA SER A 137 -8.70 -14.74 8.82
C SER A 137 -9.64 -14.08 7.84
N THR A 138 -10.91 -13.96 8.22
CA THR A 138 -11.91 -13.23 7.43
C THR A 138 -11.53 -11.77 7.17
N ASP A 139 -10.80 -11.14 8.11
CA ASP A 139 -10.51 -9.71 8.09
C ASP A 139 -9.10 -9.38 7.61
N PHE A 140 -8.13 -10.29 7.83
CA PHE A 140 -6.72 -10.05 7.54
C PHE A 140 -6.04 -11.26 6.89
N THR A 141 -5.24 -10.99 5.87
CA THR A 141 -4.30 -11.97 5.32
C THR A 141 -3.15 -12.25 6.30
N SER A 142 -2.42 -13.34 6.09
CA SER A 142 -1.27 -13.71 6.93
C SER A 142 -0.20 -12.61 6.98
N SER A 143 0.11 -12.00 5.83
CA SER A 143 1.08 -10.90 5.73
C SER A 143 0.62 -9.65 6.49
N GLU A 144 -0.67 -9.31 6.41
CA GLU A 144 -1.23 -8.16 7.13
C GLU A 144 -1.16 -8.34 8.64
N LYS A 145 -1.47 -9.52 9.16
CA LYS A 145 -1.32 -9.82 10.60
C LYS A 145 0.11 -9.64 11.08
N VAL A 146 1.06 -10.16 10.31
CA VAL A 146 2.47 -10.09 10.65
C VAL A 146 3.01 -8.66 10.57
N LEU A 147 2.57 -7.89 9.56
CA LEU A 147 2.92 -6.47 9.44
C LEU A 147 2.37 -5.62 10.58
N LEU A 148 1.13 -5.85 10.99
CA LEU A 148 0.54 -5.16 12.15
C LEU A 148 1.34 -5.43 13.43
N GLU A 149 1.78 -6.67 13.65
CA GLU A 149 2.62 -7.01 14.79
C GLU A 149 4.01 -6.35 14.72
N LEU A 150 4.61 -6.32 13.52
CA LEU A 150 5.86 -5.60 13.30
C LEU A 150 5.72 -4.12 13.68
N TYR A 151 4.72 -3.44 13.14
CA TYR A 151 4.52 -2.02 13.39
C TYR A 151 4.17 -1.70 14.85
N ALA A 152 3.41 -2.57 15.54
CA ALA A 152 3.10 -2.40 16.94
C ALA A 152 4.34 -2.47 17.86
N LYS A 153 5.39 -3.15 17.45
CA LYS A 153 6.66 -3.27 18.20
C LYS A 153 7.66 -2.16 17.88
N TYR A 154 7.51 -1.51 16.74
CA TYR A 154 8.36 -0.42 16.32
C TYR A 154 7.63 0.90 16.61
N GLU A 155 8.01 1.57 17.70
CA GLU A 155 7.71 2.99 17.86
C GLU A 155 8.36 3.72 16.69
N ILE A 156 7.55 4.41 15.90
CA ILE A 156 8.07 5.34 14.89
C ILE A 156 8.85 6.38 15.69
N ARG A 157 10.16 6.30 15.66
CA ARG A 157 11.00 7.42 16.05
C ARG A 157 10.75 8.50 15.00
N LEU A 158 9.76 9.32 15.28
CA LEU A 158 9.63 10.61 14.63
C LEU A 158 10.86 11.42 15.10
N ASP A 159 11.96 11.27 14.37
CA ASP A 159 13.05 12.22 14.45
C ASP A 159 12.46 13.56 14.02
N SER A 160 12.22 14.41 15.01
CA SER A 160 11.64 15.74 14.90
C SER A 160 12.53 16.73 14.10
N ALA A 161 13.44 16.23 13.28
CA ALA A 161 14.51 16.99 12.64
C ALA A 161 14.51 16.96 11.10
N LYS A 162 13.53 16.38 10.42
CA LYS A 162 13.43 16.52 8.95
C LYS A 162 12.05 17.04 8.58
N PRO A 163 11.91 18.35 8.31
CA PRO A 163 10.72 18.84 7.63
C PRO A 163 10.69 18.25 6.21
N PHE A 164 9.50 17.81 5.79
CA PHE A 164 9.20 17.37 4.44
C PHE A 164 9.38 18.49 3.42
#